data_1419741483372cfe643cf72cb5573193
#
_entry.id   1419741483372cfe643cf72cb5573193
#
_cell.length_a   1.000
_cell.length_b   1.000
_cell.length_c   1.000
_cell.angle_alpha   90.00
_cell.angle_beta   90.00
_cell.angle_gamma   90.00
#
_symmetry.space_group_name_H-M   'P 1'
#
loop_
_entity.id
_entity.type
_entity.pdbx_description
1 polymer ?
#
loop_
_entity_poly.entity_id
_entity_poly.type
_entity_poly.pdbx_seq_one_letter_code
_entity_poly.pdbx_strand_id
1 'polypeptide(L)'
;MVLFNSIEMILQENNNTKVQLKKWYKNPAGQYFKKILLDELESIKDLYQGRHTLFCGSSEYKKLFQKNKTGTFFSIDEDVLISSANLAKKLPFEDDSHDVIVLSHGLEYTHNPYLLMREIDRIATDDATIVVVSFNKYSLWSLVKIFSSKPPWNIKFLSPYIIKEWFKILEYKTNYQKTFGLIPYLGKNITSLLSHISFLHKIISNQFGGLALYTYRKKVIPLTPQKLVFNKSYKVSNLAKNNI
;
A
#
# COMPACT_ATOMS: atom_id res chain seq x y z
N MET A 1 -0.27 -30.23 -16.52
CA MET A 1 0.23 -30.79 -15.26
C MET A 1 1.20 -29.85 -14.54
N VAL A 2 2.28 -29.35 -15.16
CA VAL A 2 3.27 -28.43 -14.53
C VAL A 2 2.63 -27.12 -14.06
N LEU A 3 1.78 -26.48 -14.86
CA LEU A 3 1.08 -25.24 -14.49
C LEU A 3 0.11 -25.41 -13.32
N PHE A 4 -0.56 -26.54 -13.23
CA PHE A 4 -1.51 -26.83 -12.15
C PHE A 4 -0.77 -27.00 -10.82
N ASN A 5 0.33 -27.73 -10.80
CA ASN A 5 1.18 -27.89 -9.62
C ASN A 5 1.80 -26.56 -9.16
N SER A 6 2.14 -25.66 -10.10
CA SER A 6 2.67 -24.34 -9.76
C SER A 6 1.59 -23.45 -9.10
N ILE A 7 0.35 -23.49 -9.57
CA ILE A 7 -0.77 -22.73 -9.00
C ILE A 7 -1.10 -23.25 -7.60
N GLU A 8 -1.17 -24.57 -7.40
CA GLU A 8 -1.41 -25.14 -6.08
C GLU A 8 -0.31 -24.77 -5.08
N MET A 9 0.96 -24.80 -5.49
CA MET A 9 2.09 -24.41 -4.66
C MET A 9 2.01 -22.94 -4.25
N ILE A 10 1.65 -22.04 -5.18
CA ILE A 10 1.43 -20.61 -4.93
C ILE A 10 0.29 -20.40 -3.92
N LEU A 11 -0.82 -21.10 -4.08
CA LEU A 11 -1.96 -21.00 -3.17
C LEU A 11 -1.62 -21.51 -1.76
N GLN A 12 -0.85 -22.59 -1.66
CA GLN A 12 -0.37 -23.12 -0.37
C GLN A 12 0.58 -22.13 0.34
N GLU A 13 1.52 -21.52 -0.37
CA GLU A 13 2.44 -20.52 0.20
C GLU A 13 1.70 -19.30 0.73
N ASN A 14 0.71 -18.80 -0.02
CA ASN A 14 -0.10 -17.67 0.40
C ASN A 14 -1.01 -17.99 1.59
N ASN A 15 -1.61 -19.18 1.63
CA ASN A 15 -2.36 -19.63 2.79
C ASN A 15 -1.47 -19.74 4.03
N ASN A 16 -0.24 -20.21 3.86
CA ASN A 16 0.74 -20.23 4.94
C ASN A 16 1.03 -18.81 5.44
N THR A 17 1.28 -17.85 4.56
CA THR A 17 1.51 -16.43 4.92
C THR A 17 0.34 -15.86 5.74
N LYS A 18 -0.90 -16.11 5.31
CA LYS A 18 -2.13 -15.71 6.01
C LYS A 18 -2.18 -16.27 7.45
N VAL A 19 -1.96 -17.58 7.59
CA VAL A 19 -1.96 -18.25 8.90
C VAL A 19 -0.86 -17.72 9.81
N GLN A 20 0.33 -17.52 9.27
CA GLN A 20 1.49 -17.02 10.01
C GLN A 20 1.28 -15.59 10.49
N LEU A 21 0.72 -14.72 9.66
CA LEU A 21 0.42 -13.34 10.03
C LEU A 21 -0.63 -13.27 11.16
N LYS A 22 -1.71 -14.06 11.06
CA LYS A 22 -2.71 -14.16 12.13
C LYS A 22 -2.11 -14.69 13.44
N LYS A 23 -1.21 -15.67 13.39
CA LYS A 23 -0.49 -16.16 14.57
C LYS A 23 0.39 -15.07 15.18
N TRP A 24 1.09 -14.30 14.35
CA TRP A 24 1.94 -13.23 14.84
C TRP A 24 1.15 -12.14 15.56
N TYR A 25 0.05 -11.67 15.00
CA TYR A 25 -0.79 -10.66 15.64
C TYR A 25 -1.47 -11.12 16.93
N LYS A 26 -1.56 -12.44 17.17
CA LYS A 26 -2.06 -12.98 18.44
C LYS A 26 -1.00 -13.02 19.54
N ASN A 27 0.28 -12.97 19.21
CA ASN A 27 1.35 -13.01 20.19
C ASN A 27 1.62 -11.61 20.80
N PRO A 28 2.32 -11.52 21.97
CA PRO A 28 2.59 -10.25 22.63
C PRO A 28 3.30 -9.21 21.77
N ALA A 29 4.23 -9.63 20.92
CA ALA A 29 4.94 -8.75 19.99
C ALA A 29 3.99 -8.15 18.95
N GLY A 30 3.19 -8.97 18.30
CA GLY A 30 2.20 -8.54 17.33
C GLY A 30 1.16 -7.59 17.94
N GLN A 31 0.69 -7.87 19.16
CA GLN A 31 -0.25 -6.99 19.87
C GLN A 31 0.37 -5.63 20.20
N TYR A 32 1.63 -5.60 20.62
CA TYR A 32 2.36 -4.36 20.88
C TYR A 32 2.45 -3.48 19.62
N PHE A 33 2.90 -4.04 18.50
CA PHE A 33 3.02 -3.29 17.26
C PHE A 33 1.67 -2.96 16.63
N LYS A 34 0.66 -3.82 16.80
CA LYS A 34 -0.71 -3.52 16.40
C LYS A 34 -1.24 -2.26 17.08
N LYS A 35 -1.01 -2.13 18.39
CA LYS A 35 -1.41 -0.93 19.15
C LYS A 35 -0.75 0.33 18.60
N ILE A 36 0.58 0.32 18.42
CA ILE A 36 1.33 1.46 17.87
C ILE A 36 0.78 1.86 16.49
N LEU A 37 0.53 0.89 15.63
CA LEU A 37 0.04 1.16 14.29
C LEU A 37 -1.42 1.67 14.28
N LEU A 38 -2.26 1.18 15.18
CA LEU A 38 -3.62 1.70 15.35
C LEU A 38 -3.62 3.15 15.83
N ASP A 39 -2.77 3.50 16.81
CA ASP A 39 -2.64 4.87 17.32
C ASP A 39 -2.16 5.81 16.20
N GLU A 40 -1.24 5.35 15.36
CA GLU A 40 -0.76 6.13 14.23
C GLU A 40 -1.81 6.29 13.13
N LEU A 41 -2.50 5.21 12.75
CA LEU A 41 -3.60 5.27 11.78
C LEU A 41 -4.69 6.26 12.24
N GLU A 42 -5.04 6.25 13.53
CA GLU A 42 -6.00 7.21 14.08
C GLU A 42 -5.48 8.66 13.98
N SER A 43 -4.17 8.88 14.20
CA SER A 43 -3.57 10.23 14.13
C SER A 43 -3.59 10.83 12.71
N ILE A 44 -3.59 10.00 11.68
CA ILE A 44 -3.58 10.40 10.26
C ILE A 44 -4.93 10.18 9.58
N LYS A 45 -6.00 9.93 10.33
CA LYS A 45 -7.32 9.59 9.77
C LYS A 45 -7.83 10.60 8.73
N ASP A 46 -7.47 11.87 8.87
CA ASP A 46 -7.88 12.93 7.94
C ASP A 46 -7.24 12.78 6.54
N LEU A 47 -6.17 11.98 6.41
CA LEU A 47 -5.52 11.71 5.12
C LEU A 47 -6.23 10.64 4.28
N TYR A 48 -7.13 9.85 4.89
CA TYR A 48 -7.82 8.75 4.20
C TYR A 48 -9.33 8.74 4.47
N GLN A 49 -9.97 9.89 4.34
CA GLN A 49 -11.43 10.01 4.39
C GLN A 49 -12.02 9.94 2.98
N GLY A 50 -13.11 9.19 2.82
CA GLY A 50 -13.79 9.05 1.55
C GLY A 50 -15.18 8.42 1.72
N ARG A 51 -15.98 8.47 0.65
CA ARG A 51 -17.36 7.92 0.65
C ARG A 51 -17.37 6.41 0.49
N HIS A 52 -16.46 5.87 -0.31
CA HIS A 52 -16.38 4.44 -0.64
C HIS A 52 -15.02 3.90 -0.22
N THR A 53 -15.00 3.22 0.92
CA THR A 53 -13.77 2.64 1.49
C THR A 53 -13.71 1.15 1.23
N LEU A 54 -12.66 0.68 0.56
CA LEU A 54 -12.35 -0.73 0.38
C LEU A 54 -11.21 -1.16 1.30
N PHE A 55 -11.43 -2.20 2.07
CA PHE A 55 -10.42 -2.81 2.92
C PHE A 55 -9.99 -4.16 2.35
N CYS A 56 -8.69 -4.32 2.08
CA CYS A 56 -8.09 -5.50 1.48
C CYS A 56 -7.01 -6.10 2.37
N GLY A 57 -7.03 -7.41 2.55
CA GLY A 57 -5.97 -8.15 3.25
C GLY A 57 -6.27 -8.45 4.71
N SER A 58 -5.25 -8.41 5.58
CA SER A 58 -5.36 -8.83 6.98
C SER A 58 -6.39 -8.03 7.77
N SER A 59 -7.33 -8.73 8.40
CA SER A 59 -8.46 -8.14 9.12
C SER A 59 -8.09 -7.42 10.44
N GLU A 60 -6.81 -7.37 10.80
CA GLU A 60 -6.34 -6.88 12.10
C GLU A 60 -6.68 -5.40 12.36
N TYR A 61 -6.76 -4.58 11.31
CA TYR A 61 -7.06 -3.14 11.40
C TYR A 61 -8.45 -2.79 10.86
N LYS A 62 -9.18 -3.75 10.33
CA LYS A 62 -10.48 -3.56 9.68
C LYS A 62 -11.47 -2.74 10.50
N LYS A 63 -11.57 -3.01 11.81
CA LYS A 63 -12.50 -2.33 12.71
C LYS A 63 -12.23 -0.84 12.81
N LEU A 64 -10.97 -0.37 12.74
CA LEU A 64 -10.62 1.04 12.77
C LEU A 64 -11.19 1.76 11.54
N PHE A 65 -10.92 1.24 10.36
CA PHE A 65 -11.43 1.83 9.12
C PHE A 65 -12.96 1.77 9.04
N GLN A 66 -13.56 0.71 9.55
CA GLN A 66 -14.99 0.55 9.61
C GLN A 66 -15.66 1.59 10.55
N LYS A 67 -14.99 1.97 11.64
CA LYS A 67 -15.43 3.00 12.58
C LYS A 67 -15.31 4.41 12.00
N ASN A 68 -14.19 4.68 11.30
CA ASN A 68 -13.83 6.01 10.79
C ASN A 68 -14.38 6.31 9.40
N LYS A 69 -15.21 5.44 8.83
CA LYS A 69 -15.83 5.65 7.53
C LYS A 69 -16.84 6.81 7.54
N THR A 70 -16.85 7.58 6.46
CA THR A 70 -17.85 8.62 6.22
C THR A 70 -19.00 8.18 5.29
N GLY A 71 -18.88 6.99 4.68
CA GLY A 71 -19.83 6.43 3.71
C GLY A 71 -19.88 4.92 3.74
N THR A 72 -19.90 4.28 2.57
CA THR A 72 -19.95 2.82 2.44
C THR A 72 -18.59 2.19 2.70
N PHE A 73 -18.61 1.02 3.32
CA PHE A 73 -17.41 0.24 3.63
C PHE A 73 -17.52 -1.15 3.05
N PHE A 74 -16.61 -1.48 2.17
CA PHE A 74 -16.44 -2.81 1.60
C PHE A 74 -15.21 -3.49 2.17
N SER A 75 -15.21 -4.79 2.22
CA SER A 75 -14.00 -5.55 2.52
C SER A 75 -13.95 -6.82 1.72
N ILE A 76 -12.77 -7.11 1.20
CA ILE A 76 -12.48 -8.38 0.56
C ILE A 76 -11.55 -9.20 1.44
N ASP A 77 -11.80 -10.50 1.46
CA ASP A 77 -10.94 -11.43 2.18
C ASP A 77 -9.62 -11.63 1.44
N GLU A 78 -8.62 -12.10 2.19
CA GLU A 78 -7.29 -12.36 1.65
C GLU A 78 -7.32 -13.34 0.46
N ASP A 79 -8.25 -14.30 0.45
CA ASP A 79 -8.37 -15.31 -0.62
C ASP A 79 -8.80 -14.69 -1.96
N VAL A 80 -9.71 -13.71 -1.93
CA VAL A 80 -10.11 -12.94 -3.13
C VAL A 80 -8.94 -12.10 -3.64
N LEU A 81 -8.21 -11.44 -2.74
CA LEU A 81 -7.05 -10.63 -3.07
C LEU A 81 -5.92 -11.48 -3.69
N ILE A 82 -5.64 -12.65 -3.10
CA ILE A 82 -4.67 -13.62 -3.60
C ILE A 82 -5.06 -14.11 -5.00
N SER A 83 -6.33 -14.47 -5.18
CA SER A 83 -6.83 -14.95 -6.48
C SER A 83 -6.73 -13.87 -7.55
N SER A 84 -7.08 -12.63 -7.24
CA SER A 84 -6.98 -11.51 -8.17
C SER A 84 -5.52 -11.26 -8.59
N ALA A 85 -4.62 -11.20 -7.64
CA ALA A 85 -3.23 -10.88 -7.90
C ALA A 85 -2.44 -11.99 -8.61
N ASN A 86 -2.72 -13.25 -8.30
CA ASN A 86 -1.93 -14.37 -8.81
C ASN A 86 -2.52 -14.99 -10.09
N LEU A 87 -3.84 -14.93 -10.25
CA LEU A 87 -4.56 -15.51 -11.39
C LEU A 87 -4.99 -14.46 -12.42
N ALA A 88 -4.54 -13.20 -12.28
CA ALA A 88 -4.94 -12.07 -13.11
C ALA A 88 -6.47 -11.90 -13.21
N LYS A 89 -7.20 -12.27 -12.16
CA LYS A 89 -8.65 -12.07 -12.08
C LYS A 89 -8.96 -10.65 -11.64
N LYS A 90 -9.93 -10.02 -12.30
CA LYS A 90 -10.42 -8.70 -11.88
C LYS A 90 -11.05 -8.77 -10.49
N LEU A 91 -10.81 -7.76 -9.68
CA LEU A 91 -11.57 -7.56 -8.45
C LEU A 91 -13.06 -7.30 -8.80
N PRO A 92 -14.00 -7.76 -7.96
CA PRO A 92 -15.43 -7.65 -8.23
C PRO A 92 -15.99 -6.23 -7.98
N PHE A 93 -15.30 -5.23 -8.49
CA PHE A 93 -15.67 -3.82 -8.38
C PHE A 93 -15.53 -3.13 -9.73
N GLU A 94 -16.35 -2.11 -9.94
CA GLU A 94 -16.29 -1.25 -11.11
C GLU A 94 -15.05 -0.38 -11.13
N ASP A 95 -14.70 0.14 -12.30
CA ASP A 95 -13.63 1.12 -12.45
C ASP A 95 -14.01 2.41 -11.69
N ASP A 96 -13.02 3.14 -11.16
CA ASP A 96 -13.20 4.44 -10.48
C ASP A 96 -14.28 4.44 -9.37
N SER A 97 -14.38 3.36 -8.61
CA SER A 97 -15.46 3.12 -7.64
C SER A 97 -15.10 3.37 -6.18
N HIS A 98 -13.83 3.55 -5.84
CA HIS A 98 -13.38 3.69 -4.45
C HIS A 98 -12.47 4.89 -4.22
N ASP A 99 -12.82 5.71 -3.23
CA ASP A 99 -12.03 6.89 -2.83
C ASP A 99 -10.89 6.54 -1.86
N VAL A 100 -11.08 5.49 -1.07
CA VAL A 100 -10.08 5.01 -0.11
C VAL A 100 -9.90 3.50 -0.25
N ILE A 101 -8.67 3.08 -0.45
CA ILE A 101 -8.32 1.66 -0.54
C ILE A 101 -7.23 1.35 0.48
N VAL A 102 -7.48 0.39 1.35
CA VAL A 102 -6.57 -0.03 2.41
C VAL A 102 -5.98 -1.40 2.09
N LEU A 103 -4.67 -1.45 1.90
CA LEU A 103 -3.90 -2.68 1.70
C LEU A 103 -3.22 -3.07 3.01
N SER A 104 -3.92 -3.83 3.85
CA SER A 104 -3.38 -4.35 5.11
C SER A 104 -2.62 -5.64 4.84
N HIS A 105 -1.28 -5.55 4.72
CA HIS A 105 -0.42 -6.66 4.31
C HIS A 105 -0.82 -7.33 2.98
N GLY A 106 -1.61 -6.62 2.16
CA GLY A 106 -2.14 -7.18 0.92
C GLY A 106 -1.05 -7.49 -0.11
N LEU A 107 0.03 -6.74 -0.10
CA LEU A 107 1.14 -6.91 -1.03
C LEU A 107 2.04 -8.11 -0.69
N GLU A 108 2.06 -8.55 0.57
CA GLU A 108 2.82 -9.70 1.03
C GLU A 108 2.16 -11.04 0.63
N TYR A 109 0.86 -11.04 0.38
CA TYR A 109 0.09 -12.23 -0.03
C TYR A 109 0.26 -12.59 -1.51
N THR A 110 0.87 -11.73 -2.31
CA THR A 110 0.93 -11.93 -3.75
C THR A 110 2.33 -12.21 -4.27
N HIS A 111 2.43 -13.11 -5.25
CA HIS A 111 3.64 -13.32 -6.04
C HIS A 111 3.85 -12.23 -7.09
N ASN A 112 2.77 -11.63 -7.59
CA ASN A 112 2.81 -10.54 -8.54
C ASN A 112 2.13 -9.28 -8.01
N PRO A 113 2.79 -8.51 -7.15
CA PRO A 113 2.25 -7.28 -6.59
C PRO A 113 1.87 -6.25 -7.65
N TYR A 114 2.53 -6.28 -8.80
CA TYR A 114 2.26 -5.34 -9.89
C TYR A 114 0.86 -5.54 -10.50
N LEU A 115 0.43 -6.78 -10.69
CA LEU A 115 -0.94 -7.07 -11.16
C LEU A 115 -1.99 -6.59 -10.15
N LEU A 116 -1.74 -6.83 -8.86
CA LEU A 116 -2.61 -6.32 -7.80
C LEU A 116 -2.67 -4.79 -7.83
N MET A 117 -1.53 -4.13 -7.96
CA MET A 117 -1.46 -2.66 -8.00
C MET A 117 -2.24 -2.08 -9.19
N ARG A 118 -2.19 -2.71 -10.35
CA ARG A 118 -2.99 -2.30 -11.52
C ARG A 118 -4.48 -2.44 -11.28
N GLU A 119 -4.92 -3.52 -10.62
CA GLU A 119 -6.33 -3.69 -10.26
C GLU A 119 -6.79 -2.68 -9.20
N ILE A 120 -5.94 -2.39 -8.24
CA ILE A 120 -6.19 -1.33 -7.25
C ILE A 120 -6.30 0.04 -7.94
N ASP A 121 -5.42 0.33 -8.89
CA ASP A 121 -5.47 1.57 -9.67
C ASP A 121 -6.74 1.68 -10.53
N ARG A 122 -7.19 0.57 -11.13
CA ARG A 122 -8.42 0.52 -11.93
C ARG A 122 -9.66 0.89 -11.12
N ILE A 123 -9.77 0.38 -9.89
CA ILE A 123 -10.95 0.62 -9.03
C ILE A 123 -10.86 1.90 -8.21
N ALA A 124 -9.68 2.55 -8.19
CA ALA A 124 -9.42 3.79 -7.49
C ALA A 124 -9.90 5.01 -8.28
N THR A 125 -10.66 5.91 -7.65
CA THR A 125 -11.04 7.19 -8.26
C THR A 125 -9.81 8.07 -8.54
N ASP A 126 -9.99 9.13 -9.33
CA ASP A 126 -8.90 10.02 -9.74
C ASP A 126 -8.19 10.73 -8.57
N ASP A 127 -8.88 10.93 -7.46
CA ASP A 127 -8.33 11.53 -6.25
C ASP A 127 -8.19 10.55 -5.07
N ALA A 128 -8.25 9.25 -5.35
CA ALA A 128 -8.23 8.20 -4.36
C ALA A 128 -6.98 8.25 -3.46
N THR A 129 -7.18 7.87 -2.21
CA THR A 129 -6.10 7.64 -1.25
C THR A 129 -5.92 6.15 -1.00
N ILE A 130 -4.71 5.66 -1.18
CA ILE A 130 -4.34 4.28 -0.89
C ILE A 130 -3.49 4.24 0.37
N VAL A 131 -3.95 3.48 1.36
CA VAL A 131 -3.24 3.22 2.62
C VAL A 131 -2.58 1.86 2.55
N VAL A 132 -1.28 1.79 2.75
CA VAL A 132 -0.51 0.55 2.69
C VAL A 132 0.16 0.28 4.03
N VAL A 133 -0.11 -0.90 4.58
CA VAL A 133 0.60 -1.44 5.75
C VAL A 133 1.39 -2.66 5.29
N SER A 134 2.71 -2.66 5.52
CA SER A 134 3.59 -3.75 5.09
C SER A 134 4.78 -3.95 6.02
N PHE A 135 5.46 -5.11 5.92
CA PHE A 135 6.75 -5.32 6.56
C PHE A 135 7.88 -4.75 5.71
N ASN A 136 8.81 -4.06 6.37
CA ASN A 136 9.91 -3.36 5.73
C ASN A 136 11.15 -4.28 5.59
N LYS A 137 11.57 -4.51 4.34
CA LYS A 137 12.76 -5.32 4.03
C LYS A 137 14.05 -4.70 4.54
N TYR A 138 14.15 -3.37 4.59
CA TYR A 138 15.36 -2.66 5.04
C TYR A 138 15.38 -2.38 6.54
N SER A 139 14.60 -3.13 7.32
CA SER A 139 14.57 -3.02 8.78
C SER A 139 15.59 -3.94 9.44
N LEU A 140 15.90 -3.65 10.70
CA LEU A 140 16.68 -4.57 11.55
C LEU A 140 15.95 -5.93 11.74
N TRP A 141 14.64 -5.96 11.51
CA TRP A 141 13.86 -7.19 11.55
C TRP A 141 14.29 -8.18 10.44
N SER A 142 14.79 -7.68 9.31
CA SER A 142 15.31 -8.53 8.24
C SER A 142 16.56 -9.31 8.64
N LEU A 143 17.34 -8.79 9.59
CA LEU A 143 18.48 -9.53 10.15
C LEU A 143 18.01 -10.72 11.00
N VAL A 144 16.97 -10.52 11.81
CA VAL A 144 16.38 -11.61 12.62
C VAL A 144 15.76 -12.69 11.72
N LYS A 145 15.25 -12.32 10.54
CA LYS A 145 14.72 -13.25 9.55
C LYS A 145 15.75 -14.31 9.10
N ILE A 146 17.03 -13.97 9.10
CA ILE A 146 18.11 -14.92 8.74
C ILE A 146 18.22 -16.05 9.76
N PHE A 147 17.91 -15.75 11.03
CA PHE A 147 18.09 -16.68 12.16
C PHE A 147 16.78 -17.31 12.66
N SER A 148 15.64 -16.89 12.16
CA SER A 148 14.33 -17.32 12.66
C SER A 148 13.33 -17.57 11.54
N SER A 149 12.76 -18.79 11.56
CA SER A 149 11.65 -19.19 10.68
C SER A 149 10.28 -19.00 11.34
N LYS A 150 10.21 -18.38 12.53
CA LYS A 150 8.93 -18.09 13.20
C LYS A 150 8.28 -16.82 12.65
N PRO A 151 6.94 -16.67 12.73
CA PRO A 151 6.28 -15.43 12.33
C PRO A 151 6.76 -14.21 13.15
N PRO A 152 6.95 -13.04 12.54
CA PRO A 152 6.68 -12.69 11.14
C PRO A 152 7.86 -12.95 10.19
N TRP A 153 8.96 -13.53 10.68
CA TRP A 153 10.23 -13.65 9.96
C TRP A 153 10.13 -14.53 8.72
N ASN A 154 9.21 -15.47 8.67
CA ASN A 154 8.95 -16.34 7.51
C ASN A 154 8.05 -15.70 6.43
N ILE A 155 7.52 -14.49 6.68
CA ILE A 155 6.69 -13.75 5.72
C ILE A 155 7.59 -12.94 4.76
N LYS A 156 7.12 -12.69 3.55
CA LYS A 156 7.82 -11.84 2.58
C LYS A 156 7.83 -10.39 3.08
N PHE A 157 9.03 -9.81 3.23
CA PHE A 157 9.21 -8.39 3.52
C PHE A 157 9.42 -7.63 2.21
N LEU A 158 8.76 -6.48 2.07
CA LEU A 158 8.81 -5.68 0.87
C LEU A 158 9.78 -4.51 1.00
N SER A 159 10.45 -4.19 -0.09
CA SER A 159 11.31 -3.01 -0.15
C SER A 159 10.46 -1.75 -0.23
N PRO A 160 10.63 -0.77 0.69
CA PRO A 160 9.98 0.53 0.60
C PRO A 160 10.21 1.24 -0.73
N TYR A 161 11.43 1.09 -1.27
CA TYR A 161 11.78 1.65 -2.57
C TYR A 161 10.92 1.07 -3.70
N ILE A 162 10.77 -0.25 -3.75
CA ILE A 162 9.96 -0.93 -4.78
C ILE A 162 8.48 -0.53 -4.67
N ILE A 163 7.92 -0.49 -3.45
CA ILE A 163 6.54 -0.03 -3.25
C ILE A 163 6.36 1.39 -3.78
N LYS A 164 7.28 2.29 -3.44
CA LYS A 164 7.26 3.67 -3.90
C LYS A 164 7.37 3.80 -5.42
N GLU A 165 8.23 3.00 -6.07
CA GLU A 165 8.37 2.99 -7.53
C GLU A 165 7.08 2.51 -8.21
N TRP A 166 6.42 1.48 -7.70
CA TRP A 166 5.14 1.04 -8.25
C TRP A 166 4.08 2.14 -8.20
N PHE A 167 3.94 2.82 -7.05
CA PHE A 167 3.00 3.94 -6.92
C PHE A 167 3.38 5.13 -7.80
N LYS A 168 4.67 5.39 -7.99
CA LYS A 168 5.16 6.44 -8.88
C LYS A 168 4.84 6.16 -10.35
N ILE A 169 4.99 4.92 -10.80
CA ILE A 169 4.64 4.47 -12.16
C ILE A 169 3.14 4.66 -12.43
N LEU A 170 2.30 4.45 -11.42
CA LEU A 170 0.85 4.65 -11.46
C LEU A 170 0.44 6.12 -11.16
N GLU A 171 1.40 7.05 -11.16
CA GLU A 171 1.20 8.49 -10.95
C GLU A 171 0.65 8.89 -9.57
N TYR A 172 0.90 8.07 -8.55
CA TYR A 172 0.57 8.44 -7.17
C TYR A 172 1.68 9.24 -6.51
N LYS A 173 1.28 10.19 -5.66
CA LYS A 173 2.17 10.96 -4.78
C LYS A 173 2.13 10.38 -3.37
N THR A 174 3.28 10.24 -2.73
CA THR A 174 3.36 9.88 -1.30
C THR A 174 2.91 11.07 -0.46
N ASN A 175 1.84 10.91 0.32
CA ASN A 175 1.36 11.92 1.26
C ASN A 175 1.91 11.70 2.66
N TYR A 176 2.08 10.45 3.05
CA TYR A 176 2.58 10.09 4.35
C TYR A 176 3.42 8.82 4.28
N GLN A 177 4.49 8.80 5.07
CA GLN A 177 5.36 7.65 5.22
C GLN A 177 5.94 7.62 6.62
N LYS A 178 5.79 6.49 7.31
CA LYS A 178 6.41 6.24 8.61
C LYS A 178 6.68 4.76 8.79
N THR A 179 7.77 4.44 9.48
CA THR A 179 8.06 3.07 9.90
C THR A 179 8.11 2.97 11.42
N PHE A 180 7.83 1.79 11.94
CA PHE A 180 7.69 1.52 13.37
C PHE A 180 8.51 0.32 13.77
N GLY A 181 8.89 0.27 15.05
CA GLY A 181 9.59 -0.89 15.58
C GLY A 181 10.97 -1.06 14.99
N LEU A 182 11.89 -0.15 15.30
CA LEU A 182 13.30 -0.31 14.92
C LEU A 182 13.85 -1.65 15.42
N ILE A 183 13.56 -1.98 16.68
CA ILE A 183 14.01 -3.20 17.33
C ILE A 183 12.85 -4.19 17.40
N PRO A 184 13.04 -5.46 17.02
CA PRO A 184 12.07 -6.51 17.27
C PRO A 184 11.70 -6.57 18.74
N TYR A 185 10.44 -6.89 19.02
CA TYR A 185 10.01 -7.10 20.41
C TYR A 185 10.70 -8.34 21.00
N LEU A 186 11.62 -8.13 21.92
CA LEU A 186 12.42 -9.16 22.59
C LEU A 186 11.94 -9.43 24.03
N GLY A 187 10.75 -8.96 24.39
CA GLY A 187 10.19 -9.02 25.74
C GLY A 187 10.19 -7.65 26.42
N LYS A 188 9.32 -7.50 27.46
CA LYS A 188 9.11 -6.20 28.12
C LYS A 188 10.39 -5.58 28.67
N ASN A 189 11.23 -6.35 29.33
CA ASN A 189 12.43 -5.85 30.01
C ASN A 189 13.50 -5.34 29.03
N ILE A 190 13.76 -6.07 27.95
CA ILE A 190 14.79 -5.71 26.96
C ILE A 190 14.28 -4.54 26.11
N THR A 191 13.01 -4.55 25.72
CA THR A 191 12.42 -3.46 24.94
C THR A 191 12.40 -2.15 25.73
N SER A 192 12.14 -2.20 27.03
CA SER A 192 12.23 -1.03 27.93
C SER A 192 13.64 -0.48 28.06
N LEU A 193 14.64 -1.35 28.23
CA LEU A 193 16.05 -0.93 28.31
C LEU A 193 16.51 -0.23 27.02
N LEU A 194 16.13 -0.77 25.87
CA LEU A 194 16.50 -0.22 24.56
C LEU A 194 15.71 1.05 24.19
N SER A 195 14.53 1.28 24.80
CA SER A 195 13.75 2.50 24.61
C SER A 195 14.41 3.74 25.22
N HIS A 196 15.34 3.58 26.16
CA HIS A 196 16.11 4.70 26.71
C HIS A 196 17.12 5.31 25.73
N ILE A 197 17.44 4.63 24.62
CA ILE A 197 18.20 5.22 23.50
C ILE A 197 17.24 6.01 22.59
N SER A 198 16.38 6.82 23.21
CA SER A 198 15.15 7.33 22.57
C SER A 198 15.38 8.32 21.43
N PHE A 199 16.45 9.11 21.44
CA PHE A 199 16.69 10.13 20.42
C PHE A 199 17.13 9.53 19.08
N LEU A 200 18.14 8.66 19.11
CA LEU A 200 18.61 7.92 17.94
C LEU A 200 17.51 6.97 17.42
N HIS A 201 16.76 6.35 18.33
CA HIS A 201 15.63 5.50 18.00
C HIS A 201 14.55 6.25 17.17
N LYS A 202 14.24 7.51 17.51
CA LYS A 202 13.22 8.31 16.82
C LYS A 202 13.63 8.69 15.38
N ILE A 203 14.91 9.04 15.18
CA ILE A 203 15.44 9.42 13.86
C ILE A 203 15.58 8.19 12.96
N ILE A 204 16.17 7.11 13.46
CA ILE A 204 16.48 5.91 12.69
C ILE A 204 15.22 5.07 12.47
N SER A 205 14.29 5.01 13.44
CA SER A 205 13.05 4.23 13.29
C SER A 205 12.17 4.69 12.13
N ASN A 206 12.27 5.96 11.74
CA ASN A 206 11.45 6.54 10.68
C ASN A 206 11.74 5.95 9.28
N GLN A 207 12.88 5.25 9.11
CA GLN A 207 13.27 4.60 7.84
C GLN A 207 13.50 3.10 7.98
N PHE A 208 13.98 2.65 9.15
CA PHE A 208 14.43 1.27 9.38
C PHE A 208 13.54 0.46 10.34
N GLY A 209 12.34 0.96 10.65
CA GLY A 209 11.36 0.20 11.41
C GLY A 209 10.85 -1.04 10.67
N GLY A 210 10.47 -2.07 11.42
CA GLY A 210 10.02 -3.35 10.87
C GLY A 210 8.66 -3.31 10.19
N LEU A 211 7.74 -2.48 10.67
CA LEU A 211 6.45 -2.18 10.06
C LEU A 211 6.51 -0.83 9.36
N ALA A 212 5.88 -0.74 8.20
CA ALA A 212 5.79 0.46 7.40
C ALA A 212 4.33 0.82 7.11
N LEU A 213 4.01 2.10 7.24
CA LEU A 213 2.73 2.70 6.91
C LEU A 213 2.96 3.79 5.86
N TYR A 214 2.24 3.69 4.77
CA TYR A 214 2.26 4.67 3.70
C TYR A 214 0.85 5.12 3.38
N THR A 215 0.69 6.39 2.98
CA THR A 215 -0.48 6.84 2.25
C THR A 215 -0.05 7.44 0.91
N TYR A 216 -0.72 7.02 -0.13
CA TYR A 216 -0.50 7.49 -1.50
C TYR A 216 -1.78 8.12 -2.02
N ARG A 217 -1.67 9.24 -2.72
CA ARG A 217 -2.80 9.89 -3.38
C ARG A 217 -2.56 9.98 -4.87
N LYS A 218 -3.55 9.63 -5.66
CA LYS A 218 -3.50 9.72 -7.11
C LYS A 218 -3.33 11.18 -7.52
N LYS A 219 -2.49 11.46 -8.51
CA LYS A 219 -2.34 12.81 -9.04
C LYS A 219 -3.50 13.08 -9.99
N VAL A 220 -4.32 14.05 -9.65
CA VAL A 220 -5.21 14.64 -10.63
C VAL A 220 -4.37 15.54 -11.53
N ILE A 221 -4.24 15.19 -12.80
CA ILE A 221 -3.72 16.10 -13.81
C ILE A 221 -4.92 16.90 -14.32
N PRO A 222 -5.11 18.16 -13.90
CA PRO A 222 -6.20 18.95 -14.43
C PRO A 222 -5.97 19.13 -15.92
N LEU A 223 -6.83 18.56 -16.74
CA LEU A 223 -6.88 18.86 -18.16
C LEU A 223 -7.37 20.30 -18.28
N THR A 224 -6.44 21.26 -18.23
CA THR A 224 -6.73 22.63 -18.58
C THR A 224 -6.91 22.64 -20.11
N PRO A 225 -8.12 22.87 -20.65
CA PRO A 225 -8.29 22.96 -22.08
C PRO A 225 -7.51 24.17 -22.55
N GLN A 226 -6.42 23.94 -23.29
CA GLN A 226 -5.75 25.05 -23.97
C GLN A 226 -6.73 25.63 -24.98
N LYS A 227 -7.15 26.88 -24.77
CA LYS A 227 -7.84 27.62 -25.81
C LYS A 227 -6.92 27.66 -27.03
N LEU A 228 -7.30 26.95 -28.07
CA LEU A 228 -6.66 27.10 -29.38
C LEU A 228 -6.88 28.55 -29.83
N VAL A 229 -5.87 29.41 -29.62
CA VAL A 229 -5.86 30.73 -30.18
C VAL A 229 -5.52 30.57 -31.66
N PHE A 230 -6.55 30.48 -32.49
CA PHE A 230 -6.38 30.63 -33.94
C PHE A 230 -5.96 32.05 -34.26
N ASN A 231 -4.67 32.25 -34.49
CA ASN A 231 -4.16 33.52 -34.99
C ASN A 231 -4.65 33.72 -36.44
N LYS A 232 -5.82 34.33 -36.61
CA LYS A 232 -6.30 34.81 -37.90
C LYS A 232 -5.45 36.00 -38.34
N SER A 233 -4.36 35.77 -39.05
CA SER A 233 -3.82 36.78 -39.96
C SER A 233 -2.82 36.15 -40.94
N TYR A 234 -3.33 35.42 -41.88
CA TYR A 234 -2.66 35.40 -43.18
C TYR A 234 -3.20 36.59 -43.98
N LYS A 235 -2.48 37.71 -43.97
CA LYS A 235 -2.62 38.71 -45.01
C LYS A 235 -2.16 38.06 -46.32
N VAL A 236 -3.12 37.72 -47.18
CA VAL A 236 -2.82 37.46 -48.58
C VAL A 236 -2.38 38.77 -49.16
N SER A 237 -1.08 38.97 -49.29
CA SER A 237 -0.54 40.09 -50.07
C SER A 237 -0.93 39.87 -51.55
N ASN A 238 -1.67 40.83 -52.12
CA ASN A 238 -2.00 40.92 -53.53
C ASN A 238 -0.71 40.96 -54.36
N LEU A 239 -0.27 39.82 -54.87
CA LEU A 239 0.64 39.72 -56.01
C LEU A 239 -0.19 39.53 -57.29
N ALA A 240 -0.88 40.62 -57.71
CA ALA A 240 -1.44 40.69 -59.05
C ALA A 240 -1.67 42.17 -59.41
N LYS A 241 -0.63 42.87 -59.79
CA LYS A 241 -0.67 44.03 -60.64
C LYS A 241 0.72 44.41 -61.05
N ASN A 242 1.18 43.81 -62.10
CA ASN A 242 2.09 44.41 -63.08
C ASN A 242 2.26 43.46 -64.25
N ASN A 243 1.41 43.61 -65.24
CA ASN A 243 1.72 43.32 -66.65
C ASN A 243 0.69 44.10 -67.49
N ILE A 244 1.05 45.29 -67.88
CA ILE A 244 0.81 45.89 -69.19
C ILE A 244 2.01 46.74 -69.53
#